data_466b83ba06fd8684e92d42a9d3c99627
#
_entry.id   466b83ba06fd8684e92d42a9d3c99627
#
_cell.length_a   1.000
_cell.length_b   1.000
_cell.length_c   1.000
_cell.angle_alpha   90.00
_cell.angle_beta   90.00
_cell.angle_gamma   90.00
#
_symmetry.space_group_name_H-M   'P 1'
#
loop_
_entity.id
_entity.type
_entity.pdbx_description
1 polymer ?
#
loop_
_entity_poly.entity_id
_entity_poly.type
_entity_poly.pdbx_seq_one_letter_code
_entity_poly.pdbx_strand_id
1 'polypeptide(L)'
;WKRKALKDYGFRVGKGLYCDMNAIRRDEELDNLHSVYVDQWDWEKVIREEDRNEAYLKSVVRSIVSAVCATEMNLHAMFPQLQDLPLHTPNVIFITTQELEDKYPDLTPKERENAFVKENGTTFLMKIGAPLKSGKPHDGRAPDYDDWDLNGDLLFWNDPLQCSYELSSMGIRVSPESMDKQLTMAGCDDRRALPFHKAVLNGELPYSIGGGIGQSR
;
A
#
# COMPACT_ATOMS: atom_id res chain seq x y z
N TRP A 1 -15.46 -2.06 -2.20
CA TRP A 1 -16.26 -3.25 -2.54
C TRP A 1 -15.71 -4.54 -1.90
N LYS A 2 -14.39 -4.77 -1.85
CA LYS A 2 -13.76 -6.03 -1.38
C LYS A 2 -14.23 -6.40 0.04
N ARG A 3 -14.20 -5.44 0.97
CA ARG A 3 -14.61 -5.66 2.36
C ARG A 3 -16.09 -6.08 2.50
N LYS A 4 -16.96 -5.51 1.63
CA LYS A 4 -18.36 -5.95 1.54
C LYS A 4 -18.45 -7.37 0.98
N ALA A 5 -17.69 -7.69 -0.07
CA ALA A 5 -17.63 -9.03 -0.63
C ALA A 5 -17.17 -10.07 0.41
N LEU A 6 -16.16 -9.76 1.23
CA LEU A 6 -15.76 -10.64 2.33
C LEU A 6 -16.92 -11.00 3.27
N LYS A 7 -17.75 -10.01 3.61
CA LYS A 7 -18.97 -10.24 4.40
C LYS A 7 -19.99 -11.08 3.66
N ASP A 8 -20.34 -10.66 2.43
CA ASP A 8 -21.44 -11.26 1.66
C ASP A 8 -21.17 -12.73 1.30
N TYR A 9 -19.91 -13.08 1.04
CA TYR A 9 -19.49 -14.47 0.76
C TYR A 9 -19.06 -15.24 2.02
N GLY A 10 -19.16 -14.67 3.20
CA GLY A 10 -18.91 -15.35 4.47
C GLY A 10 -17.45 -15.78 4.69
N PHE A 11 -16.49 -14.98 4.26
CA PHE A 11 -15.08 -15.27 4.49
C PHE A 11 -14.72 -15.24 5.99
N ARG A 12 -13.96 -16.24 6.42
CA ARG A 12 -13.48 -16.38 7.81
C ARG A 12 -12.13 -15.72 8.01
N VAL A 13 -11.78 -15.44 9.25
CA VAL A 13 -10.46 -14.94 9.64
C VAL A 13 -9.34 -15.78 9.01
N GLY A 14 -8.36 -15.10 8.44
CA GLY A 14 -7.23 -15.70 7.74
C GLY A 14 -7.51 -16.12 6.29
N LYS A 15 -8.76 -15.98 5.83
CA LYS A 15 -9.15 -16.22 4.44
C LYS A 15 -9.47 -14.88 3.75
N GLY A 16 -9.39 -14.86 2.43
CA GLY A 16 -9.61 -13.66 1.65
C GLY A 16 -9.90 -13.96 0.19
N LEU A 17 -10.02 -12.91 -0.57
CA LEU A 17 -10.20 -12.94 -2.02
C LEU A 17 -9.05 -12.21 -2.71
N TYR A 18 -8.82 -12.55 -3.95
CA TYR A 18 -8.06 -11.74 -4.89
C TYR A 18 -8.80 -11.66 -6.22
N CYS A 19 -8.47 -10.69 -7.02
CA CYS A 19 -8.96 -10.59 -8.41
C CYS A 19 -7.89 -9.92 -9.28
N ASP A 20 -7.92 -10.26 -10.56
CA ASP A 20 -7.26 -9.49 -11.60
C ASP A 20 -8.11 -8.25 -11.85
N MET A 21 -7.60 -7.10 -11.41
CA MET A 21 -8.28 -5.83 -11.57
C MET A 21 -7.69 -5.08 -12.77
N ASN A 22 -8.57 -4.68 -13.67
CA ASN A 22 -8.24 -3.76 -14.75
C ASN A 22 -8.96 -2.45 -14.52
N ALA A 23 -8.23 -1.34 -14.56
CA ALA A 23 -8.77 -0.02 -14.32
C ALA A 23 -8.22 1.02 -15.30
N ILE A 24 -8.99 2.08 -15.52
CA ILE A 24 -8.55 3.27 -16.24
C ILE A 24 -8.45 4.41 -15.23
N ARG A 25 -7.28 5.04 -15.16
CA ARG A 25 -7.01 6.24 -14.37
C ARG A 25 -7.11 7.47 -15.27
N ARG A 26 -8.23 8.18 -15.17
CA ARG A 26 -8.54 9.29 -16.06
C ARG A 26 -7.55 10.45 -15.94
N ASP A 27 -7.12 10.75 -14.72
CA ASP A 27 -6.34 11.95 -14.38
C ASP A 27 -4.87 11.60 -14.06
N GLU A 28 -4.34 10.49 -14.61
CA GLU A 28 -2.96 10.05 -14.40
C GLU A 28 -1.98 10.89 -15.24
N GLU A 29 -0.90 11.35 -14.62
CA GLU A 29 0.25 11.89 -15.33
C GLU A 29 1.10 10.75 -15.88
N LEU A 30 1.27 10.72 -17.21
CA LEU A 30 1.93 9.62 -17.90
C LEU A 30 3.45 9.78 -17.88
N ASP A 31 4.14 8.73 -17.47
CA ASP A 31 5.59 8.62 -17.52
C ASP A 31 6.01 7.16 -17.79
N ASN A 32 7.29 6.82 -17.55
CA ASN A 32 7.80 5.47 -17.77
C ASN A 32 7.25 4.42 -16.78
N LEU A 33 6.60 4.85 -15.69
CA LEU A 33 6.05 3.99 -14.64
C LEU A 33 4.53 4.07 -14.54
N HIS A 34 3.90 5.13 -15.09
CA HIS A 34 2.49 5.40 -14.94
C HIS A 34 1.77 5.40 -16.29
N SER A 35 0.69 4.64 -16.35
CA SER A 35 -0.17 4.46 -17.52
C SER A 35 -1.62 4.77 -17.18
N VAL A 36 -2.39 5.22 -18.18
CA VAL A 36 -3.86 5.37 -18.06
C VAL A 36 -4.51 4.02 -17.73
N TYR A 37 -4.01 2.93 -18.31
CA TYR A 37 -4.45 1.58 -18.02
C TYR A 37 -3.61 0.97 -16.90
N VAL A 38 -4.27 0.44 -15.89
CA VAL A 38 -3.65 -0.21 -14.72
C VAL A 38 -4.23 -1.60 -14.55
N ASP A 39 -3.34 -2.58 -14.42
CA ASP A 39 -3.66 -3.95 -14.04
C ASP A 39 -3.00 -4.29 -12.70
N GLN A 40 -3.77 -4.90 -11.82
CA GLN A 40 -3.31 -5.23 -10.46
C GLN A 40 -3.87 -6.57 -10.02
N TRP A 41 -3.07 -7.34 -9.28
CA TRP A 41 -3.60 -8.37 -8.38
C TRP A 41 -4.11 -7.69 -7.12
N ASP A 42 -5.41 -7.47 -7.09
CA ASP A 42 -6.06 -6.77 -6.00
C ASP A 42 -6.58 -7.80 -4.98
N TRP A 43 -6.21 -7.66 -3.73
CA TRP A 43 -6.50 -8.66 -2.70
C TRP A 43 -7.04 -8.05 -1.42
N GLU A 44 -7.78 -8.87 -0.63
CA GLU A 44 -8.33 -8.49 0.67
C GLU A 44 -8.48 -9.74 1.53
N LYS A 45 -8.05 -9.67 2.80
CA LYS A 45 -8.05 -10.78 3.75
C LYS A 45 -8.69 -10.38 5.06
N VAL A 46 -9.59 -11.22 5.60
CA VAL A 46 -10.19 -11.01 6.93
C VAL A 46 -9.14 -11.23 8.01
N ILE A 47 -9.07 -10.28 8.95
CA ILE A 47 -8.19 -10.32 10.12
C ILE A 47 -9.01 -10.18 11.40
N ARG A 48 -8.39 -10.45 12.55
CA ARG A 48 -8.98 -10.19 13.85
C ARG A 48 -8.78 -8.74 14.25
N GLU A 49 -9.50 -8.28 15.27
CA GLU A 49 -9.28 -6.96 15.84
C GLU A 49 -7.88 -6.82 16.44
N GLU A 50 -7.40 -7.83 17.17
CA GLU A 50 -6.04 -7.87 17.73
C GLU A 50 -4.92 -7.84 16.69
N ASP A 51 -5.20 -8.22 15.44
CA ASP A 51 -4.26 -8.14 14.31
C ASP A 51 -4.11 -6.71 13.75
N ARG A 52 -4.91 -5.75 14.23
CA ARG A 52 -4.83 -4.35 13.81
C ARG A 52 -3.66 -3.64 14.47
N ASN A 53 -2.45 -3.96 14.06
CA ASN A 53 -1.21 -3.38 14.59
C ASN A 53 -0.07 -3.43 13.56
N GLU A 54 0.96 -2.63 13.81
CA GLU A 54 2.13 -2.56 12.91
C GLU A 54 2.88 -3.89 12.79
N ALA A 55 2.92 -4.70 13.84
CA ALA A 55 3.65 -5.97 13.80
C ALA A 55 3.02 -6.93 12.79
N TYR A 56 1.68 -6.99 12.76
CA TYR A 56 0.94 -7.78 11.77
C TYR A 56 1.13 -7.23 10.37
N LEU A 57 0.97 -5.91 10.17
CA LEU A 57 1.22 -5.26 8.88
C LEU A 57 2.62 -5.61 8.35
N LYS A 58 3.65 -5.40 9.17
CA LYS A 58 5.04 -5.70 8.82
C LYS A 58 5.27 -7.18 8.48
N SER A 59 4.57 -8.10 9.15
CA SER A 59 4.66 -9.54 8.84
C SER A 59 4.09 -9.86 7.46
N VAL A 60 2.97 -9.24 7.08
CA VAL A 60 2.35 -9.43 5.76
C VAL A 60 3.24 -8.82 4.67
N VAL A 61 3.80 -7.64 4.88
CA VAL A 61 4.76 -7.02 3.95
C VAL A 61 5.94 -7.94 3.68
N ARG A 62 6.57 -8.47 4.73
CA ARG A 62 7.70 -9.41 4.58
C ARG A 62 7.33 -10.66 3.79
N SER A 63 6.12 -11.18 3.97
CA SER A 63 5.64 -12.34 3.21
C SER A 63 5.49 -12.03 1.72
N ILE A 64 4.97 -10.83 1.37
CA ILE A 64 4.85 -10.39 -0.02
C ILE A 64 6.24 -10.21 -0.64
N VAL A 65 7.16 -9.51 0.04
CA VAL A 65 8.52 -9.30 -0.46
C VAL A 65 9.25 -10.63 -0.65
N SER A 66 9.11 -11.57 0.27
CA SER A 66 9.68 -12.92 0.12
C SER A 66 9.17 -13.64 -1.14
N ALA A 67 7.87 -13.51 -1.45
CA ALA A 67 7.30 -14.09 -2.67
C ALA A 67 7.83 -13.41 -3.93
N VAL A 68 7.96 -12.08 -3.92
CA VAL A 68 8.51 -11.30 -5.05
C VAL A 68 9.96 -11.72 -5.31
N CYS A 69 10.82 -11.72 -4.29
CA CYS A 69 12.23 -12.12 -4.43
C CYS A 69 12.38 -13.57 -4.91
N ALA A 70 11.53 -14.49 -4.42
CA ALA A 70 11.54 -15.86 -4.92
C ALA A 70 11.14 -15.95 -6.40
N THR A 71 10.21 -15.11 -6.84
CA THR A 71 9.82 -15.02 -8.27
C THR A 71 10.97 -14.50 -9.12
N GLU A 72 11.63 -13.42 -8.68
CA GLU A 72 12.81 -12.89 -9.38
C GLU A 72 13.93 -13.92 -9.52
N MET A 73 14.26 -14.65 -8.44
CA MET A 73 15.26 -15.72 -8.48
C MET A 73 14.91 -16.81 -9.50
N ASN A 74 13.62 -17.20 -9.56
CA ASN A 74 13.17 -18.18 -10.55
C ASN A 74 13.26 -17.64 -11.98
N LEU A 75 12.90 -16.38 -12.20
CA LEU A 75 13.03 -15.73 -13.52
C LEU A 75 14.49 -15.65 -13.96
N HIS A 76 15.41 -15.29 -13.08
CA HIS A 76 16.85 -15.30 -13.39
C HIS A 76 17.35 -16.70 -13.78
N ALA A 77 16.88 -17.75 -13.09
CA ALA A 77 17.25 -19.13 -13.42
C ALA A 77 16.68 -19.58 -14.78
N MET A 78 15.49 -19.11 -15.15
CA MET A 78 14.79 -19.50 -16.39
C MET A 78 15.22 -18.67 -17.60
N PHE A 79 15.63 -17.41 -17.41
CA PHE A 79 15.93 -16.44 -18.46
C PHE A 79 17.33 -15.85 -18.29
N PRO A 80 18.35 -16.42 -18.95
CA PRO A 80 19.74 -15.93 -18.84
C PRO A 80 19.92 -14.45 -19.17
N GLN A 81 19.04 -13.86 -19.98
CA GLN A 81 19.04 -12.44 -20.36
C GLN A 81 18.80 -11.50 -19.18
N LEU A 82 18.22 -12.01 -18.08
CA LEU A 82 17.92 -11.23 -16.87
C LEU A 82 19.04 -11.28 -15.84
N GLN A 83 20.06 -12.12 -16.02
CA GLN A 83 21.11 -12.37 -15.03
C GLN A 83 21.97 -11.14 -14.69
N ASP A 84 22.04 -10.17 -15.59
CA ASP A 84 22.76 -8.91 -15.38
C ASP A 84 21.98 -7.89 -14.55
N LEU A 85 20.68 -8.13 -14.29
CA LEU A 85 19.88 -7.27 -13.43
C LEU A 85 20.08 -7.66 -11.96
N PRO A 86 20.27 -6.70 -11.05
CA PRO A 86 20.40 -7.00 -9.63
C PRO A 86 19.09 -7.54 -9.06
N LEU A 87 19.20 -8.54 -8.18
CA LEU A 87 18.06 -9.06 -7.44
C LEU A 87 17.71 -8.17 -6.25
N HIS A 88 16.44 -7.97 -6.00
CA HIS A 88 15.99 -7.31 -4.80
C HIS A 88 16.25 -8.16 -3.55
N THR A 89 16.47 -7.49 -2.42
CA THR A 89 16.75 -8.18 -1.15
C THR A 89 15.46 -8.43 -0.38
N PRO A 90 15.30 -9.59 0.29
CA PRO A 90 14.14 -9.86 1.13
C PRO A 90 14.16 -9.07 2.45
N ASN A 91 15.24 -8.34 2.73
CA ASN A 91 15.33 -7.49 3.91
C ASN A 91 14.59 -6.18 3.67
N VAL A 92 13.43 -6.01 4.33
CA VAL A 92 12.59 -4.81 4.20
C VAL A 92 12.96 -3.80 5.27
N ILE A 93 13.30 -2.60 4.84
CA ILE A 93 13.45 -1.45 5.73
C ILE A 93 12.09 -0.76 5.90
N PHE A 94 11.70 -0.54 7.14
CA PHE A 94 10.45 0.15 7.49
C PHE A 94 10.78 1.56 7.97
N ILE A 95 10.13 2.55 7.36
CA ILE A 95 10.28 3.96 7.72
C ILE A 95 8.90 4.64 7.61
N THR A 96 8.62 5.57 8.51
CA THR A 96 7.41 6.38 8.43
C THR A 96 7.62 7.59 7.51
N THR A 97 6.53 8.12 6.96
CA THR A 97 6.57 9.35 6.16
C THR A 97 7.17 10.53 6.93
N GLN A 98 6.93 10.61 8.23
CA GLN A 98 7.50 11.67 9.07
C GLN A 98 9.02 11.50 9.29
N GLU A 99 9.50 10.28 9.55
CA GLU A 99 10.94 10.01 9.64
C GLU A 99 11.65 10.31 8.34
N LEU A 100 10.99 10.03 7.21
CA LEU A 100 11.53 10.34 5.88
C LEU A 100 11.59 11.86 5.63
N GLU A 101 10.58 12.61 6.04
CA GLU A 101 10.60 14.07 5.99
C GLU A 101 11.69 14.66 6.90
N ASP A 102 11.81 14.16 8.13
CA ASP A 102 12.81 14.62 9.09
C ASP A 102 14.25 14.34 8.57
N LYS A 103 14.45 13.24 7.83
CA LYS A 103 15.75 12.89 7.22
C LYS A 103 16.11 13.76 6.01
N TYR A 104 15.12 14.14 5.21
CA TYR A 104 15.31 14.92 3.97
C TYR A 104 14.33 16.10 3.90
N PRO A 105 14.46 17.11 4.78
CA PRO A 105 13.46 18.17 4.92
C PRO A 105 13.30 19.03 3.66
N ASP A 106 14.36 19.21 2.89
CA ASP A 106 14.40 20.09 1.73
C ASP A 106 13.98 19.40 0.41
N LEU A 107 13.79 18.07 0.43
CA LEU A 107 13.39 17.31 -0.75
C LEU A 107 11.87 17.18 -0.84
N THR A 108 11.38 17.09 -2.08
CA THR A 108 9.98 16.71 -2.35
C THR A 108 9.72 15.25 -1.92
N PRO A 109 8.46 14.85 -1.69
CA PRO A 109 8.14 13.48 -1.32
C PRO A 109 8.77 12.42 -2.24
N LYS A 110 8.69 12.62 -3.56
CA LYS A 110 9.25 11.66 -4.53
C LYS A 110 10.80 11.63 -4.52
N GLU A 111 11.43 12.77 -4.33
CA GLU A 111 12.89 12.84 -4.16
C GLU A 111 13.35 12.16 -2.87
N ARG A 112 12.59 12.29 -1.78
CA ARG A 112 12.82 11.57 -0.51
C ARG A 112 12.79 10.07 -0.70
N GLU A 113 11.76 9.55 -1.38
CA GLU A 113 11.64 8.14 -1.73
C GLU A 113 12.84 7.66 -2.55
N ASN A 114 13.17 8.38 -3.63
CA ASN A 114 14.29 8.05 -4.50
C ASN A 114 15.61 8.00 -3.73
N ALA A 115 15.89 9.00 -2.91
CA ALA A 115 17.11 9.06 -2.11
C ALA A 115 17.19 7.91 -1.12
N PHE A 116 16.09 7.64 -0.40
CA PHE A 116 16.06 6.62 0.64
C PHE A 116 16.15 5.20 0.06
N VAL A 117 15.34 4.89 -0.95
CA VAL A 117 15.30 3.55 -1.57
C VAL A 117 16.63 3.23 -2.28
N LYS A 118 17.24 4.21 -2.92
CA LYS A 118 18.58 4.05 -3.54
C LYS A 118 19.65 3.65 -2.53
N GLU A 119 19.61 4.24 -1.33
CA GLU A 119 20.56 3.97 -0.26
C GLU A 119 20.28 2.65 0.47
N ASN A 120 19.02 2.33 0.69
CA ASN A 120 18.61 1.29 1.63
C ASN A 120 17.97 0.04 0.97
N GLY A 121 17.63 0.10 -0.32
CA GLY A 121 16.97 -0.99 -1.04
C GLY A 121 15.48 -1.12 -0.72
N THR A 122 14.99 -2.35 -0.65
CA THR A 122 13.57 -2.66 -0.43
C THR A 122 13.01 -1.95 0.80
N THR A 123 12.07 -1.07 0.59
CA THR A 123 11.53 -0.17 1.64
C THR A 123 10.02 -0.27 1.71
N PHE A 124 9.47 -0.29 2.92
CA PHE A 124 8.05 -0.09 3.15
C PHE A 124 7.84 1.25 3.86
N LEU A 125 7.32 2.22 3.11
CA LEU A 125 7.03 3.57 3.59
C LEU A 125 5.67 3.58 4.27
N MET A 126 5.64 3.83 5.58
CA MET A 126 4.45 3.70 6.43
C MET A 126 3.80 5.04 6.76
N LYS A 127 2.53 4.98 7.17
CA LYS A 127 1.73 6.09 7.71
C LYS A 127 1.52 7.22 6.71
N ILE A 128 0.96 6.84 5.56
CA ILE A 128 0.61 7.77 4.48
C ILE A 128 -0.83 8.25 4.65
N GLY A 129 -1.06 9.56 4.50
CA GLY A 129 -2.39 10.19 4.47
C GLY A 129 -2.56 11.36 5.44
N ALA A 130 -2.06 11.25 6.66
CA ALA A 130 -2.13 12.35 7.63
C ALA A 130 -1.12 13.48 7.27
N PRO A 131 -1.43 14.74 7.64
CA PRO A 131 -0.47 15.83 7.53
C PRO A 131 0.78 15.58 8.38
N LEU A 132 1.96 15.86 7.80
CA LEU A 132 3.25 15.82 8.46
C LEU A 132 3.52 17.12 9.24
N LYS A 133 4.68 17.24 9.89
CA LYS A 133 5.10 18.46 10.61
C LYS A 133 5.13 19.69 9.69
N SER A 134 5.39 19.52 8.42
CA SER A 134 5.32 20.59 7.40
C SER A 134 3.89 21.09 7.12
N GLY A 135 2.87 20.42 7.65
CA GLY A 135 1.46 20.74 7.42
C GLY A 135 0.86 20.12 6.16
N LYS A 136 1.65 19.36 5.38
CA LYS A 136 1.19 18.65 4.17
C LYS A 136 1.37 17.15 4.35
N PRO A 137 0.49 16.30 3.77
CA PRO A 137 0.75 14.86 3.74
C PRO A 137 1.92 14.55 2.80
N HIS A 138 2.54 13.39 3.02
CA HIS A 138 3.57 12.87 2.09
C HIS A 138 2.97 12.59 0.72
N ASP A 139 1.83 11.90 0.71
CA ASP A 139 1.01 11.62 -0.46
C ASP A 139 -0.47 11.55 -0.08
N GLY A 140 -1.35 11.59 -1.08
CA GLY A 140 -2.80 11.49 -0.89
C GLY A 140 -3.23 10.07 -0.54
N ARG A 141 -4.13 9.96 0.45
CA ARG A 141 -4.83 8.71 0.77
C ARG A 141 -6.29 8.98 1.05
N ALA A 142 -7.18 8.16 0.47
CA ALA A 142 -8.59 8.24 0.77
C ALA A 142 -8.84 8.01 2.27
N PRO A 143 -9.66 8.84 2.93
CA PRO A 143 -9.88 8.75 4.37
C PRO A 143 -10.74 7.57 4.80
N ASP A 144 -11.36 6.89 3.85
CA ASP A 144 -12.39 5.87 4.03
C ASP A 144 -11.96 4.46 3.57
N TYR A 145 -10.67 4.26 3.37
CA TYR A 145 -10.13 2.99 2.87
C TYR A 145 -9.10 2.38 3.83
N ASP A 146 -7.84 2.82 3.77
CA ASP A 146 -6.78 2.38 4.66
C ASP A 146 -6.74 3.21 5.95
N ASP A 147 -6.44 2.56 7.06
CA ASP A 147 -6.07 3.25 8.29
C ASP A 147 -4.71 3.93 8.09
N TRP A 148 -4.66 5.26 8.23
CA TRP A 148 -3.45 6.04 7.95
C TRP A 148 -2.28 5.73 8.90
N ASP A 149 -2.56 5.16 10.07
CA ASP A 149 -1.54 4.70 11.00
C ASP A 149 -1.05 3.27 10.69
N LEU A 150 -1.77 2.52 9.83
CA LEU A 150 -1.55 1.10 9.54
C LEU A 150 -1.53 0.78 8.03
N ASN A 151 -0.98 1.68 7.24
CA ASN A 151 -0.82 1.53 5.78
C ASN A 151 0.60 1.81 5.35
N GLY A 152 0.85 1.64 4.06
CA GLY A 152 2.09 2.06 3.42
C GLY A 152 2.24 1.55 2.00
N ASP A 153 3.34 1.97 1.39
CA ASP A 153 3.74 1.62 0.04
C ASP A 153 5.03 0.82 0.04
N LEU A 154 5.02 -0.28 -0.69
CA LEU A 154 6.18 -1.12 -0.91
C LEU A 154 6.96 -0.59 -2.10
N LEU A 155 8.15 -0.07 -1.82
CA LEU A 155 9.03 0.57 -2.77
C LEU A 155 10.25 -0.29 -3.06
N PHE A 156 10.60 -0.40 -4.35
CA PHE A 156 11.81 -1.01 -4.83
C PHE A 156 12.63 0.00 -5.65
N TRP A 157 13.91 -0.28 -5.83
CA TRP A 157 14.76 0.48 -6.73
C TRP A 157 14.73 -0.10 -8.14
N ASN A 158 14.47 0.72 -9.13
CA ASN A 158 14.51 0.35 -10.54
C ASN A 158 15.87 0.77 -11.13
N ASP A 159 16.78 -0.16 -11.30
CA ASP A 159 18.12 0.12 -11.84
C ASP A 159 18.10 0.67 -13.28
N PRO A 160 17.32 0.12 -14.21
CA PRO A 160 17.22 0.68 -15.56
C PRO A 160 16.74 2.13 -15.60
N LEU A 161 15.77 2.50 -14.77
CA LEU A 161 15.17 3.84 -14.74
C LEU A 161 15.83 4.77 -13.71
N GLN A 162 16.71 4.25 -12.84
CA GLN A 162 17.39 5.00 -11.77
C GLN A 162 16.42 5.76 -10.85
N CYS A 163 15.32 5.13 -10.48
CA CYS A 163 14.32 5.69 -9.57
C CYS A 163 13.67 4.61 -8.68
N SER A 164 13.05 5.05 -7.59
CA SER A 164 12.15 4.18 -6.82
C SER A 164 10.84 3.98 -7.57
N TYR A 165 10.25 2.81 -7.42
CA TYR A 165 8.91 2.55 -7.90
C TYR A 165 8.08 1.81 -6.85
N GLU A 166 6.79 2.11 -6.83
CA GLU A 166 5.80 1.47 -5.98
C GLU A 166 5.32 0.18 -6.63
N LEU A 167 5.61 -0.95 -6.00
CA LEU A 167 5.09 -2.25 -6.43
C LEU A 167 3.69 -2.50 -5.88
N SER A 168 3.45 -2.09 -4.64
CA SER A 168 2.20 -2.35 -3.94
C SER A 168 1.87 -1.26 -2.94
N SER A 169 0.64 -0.78 -2.99
CA SER A 169 0.03 0.00 -1.92
C SER A 169 -0.90 -0.90 -1.12
N MET A 170 -0.76 -0.91 0.21
CA MET A 170 -1.51 -1.80 1.08
C MET A 170 -1.71 -1.25 2.48
N GLY A 171 -2.72 -1.77 3.18
CA GLY A 171 -2.96 -1.38 4.56
C GLY A 171 -3.99 -2.24 5.27
N ILE A 172 -3.98 -2.16 6.59
CA ILE A 172 -5.11 -2.57 7.42
C ILE A 172 -6.20 -1.54 7.19
N ARG A 173 -7.40 -2.01 6.88
CA ARG A 173 -8.52 -1.11 6.55
C ARG A 173 -9.01 -0.38 7.79
N VAL A 174 -9.61 0.79 7.57
CA VAL A 174 -10.17 1.60 8.66
C VAL A 174 -11.07 0.80 9.61
N SER A 175 -10.95 1.08 10.91
CA SER A 175 -11.95 0.74 11.91
C SER A 175 -13.07 1.78 11.91
N PRO A 176 -14.19 1.58 12.66
CA PRO A 176 -15.16 2.63 12.89
C PRO A 176 -14.52 3.93 13.40
N GLU A 177 -13.62 3.83 14.37
CA GLU A 177 -12.96 4.96 15.04
C GLU A 177 -11.98 5.67 14.10
N SER A 178 -11.11 4.92 13.42
CA SER A 178 -10.13 5.52 12.51
C SER A 178 -10.79 6.14 11.28
N MET A 179 -11.87 5.54 10.75
CA MET A 179 -12.62 6.14 9.66
C MET A 179 -13.30 7.43 10.08
N ASP A 180 -13.93 7.46 11.25
CA ASP A 180 -14.58 8.66 11.76
C ASP A 180 -13.59 9.82 11.93
N LYS A 181 -12.44 9.55 12.54
CA LYS A 181 -11.33 10.49 12.68
C LYS A 181 -10.81 10.99 11.33
N GLN A 182 -10.56 10.07 10.39
CA GLN A 182 -9.98 10.41 9.09
C GLN A 182 -10.94 11.20 8.21
N LEU A 183 -12.25 10.89 8.23
CA LEU A 183 -13.25 11.67 7.51
C LEU A 183 -13.30 13.13 7.99
N THR A 184 -13.25 13.35 9.30
CA THR A 184 -13.19 14.70 9.87
C THR A 184 -11.91 15.43 9.46
N MET A 185 -10.75 14.76 9.57
CA MET A 185 -9.46 15.35 9.18
C MET A 185 -9.39 15.74 7.69
N ALA A 186 -10.06 14.95 6.83
CA ALA A 186 -10.14 15.20 5.40
C ALA A 186 -11.27 16.14 4.97
N GLY A 187 -12.10 16.63 5.90
CA GLY A 187 -13.28 17.47 5.59
C GLY A 187 -14.35 16.74 4.76
N CYS A 188 -14.47 15.41 4.93
CA CYS A 188 -15.37 14.55 4.18
C CYS A 188 -16.52 13.99 5.07
N ASP A 189 -17.01 14.79 6.03
CA ASP A 189 -18.02 14.38 7.01
C ASP A 189 -19.34 13.93 6.39
N ASP A 190 -19.71 14.47 5.24
CA ASP A 190 -20.89 14.12 4.46
C ASP A 190 -20.89 12.65 4.03
N ARG A 191 -19.74 12.03 3.85
CA ARG A 191 -19.61 10.62 3.46
C ARG A 191 -20.14 9.64 4.50
N ARG A 192 -20.26 10.04 5.77
CA ARG A 192 -20.85 9.17 6.83
C ARG A 192 -22.27 8.73 6.48
N ALA A 193 -22.99 9.51 5.67
CA ALA A 193 -24.35 9.17 5.24
C ALA A 193 -24.40 8.06 4.18
N LEU A 194 -23.29 7.74 3.53
CA LEU A 194 -23.24 6.75 2.45
C LEU A 194 -23.37 5.31 3.00
N PRO A 195 -23.97 4.38 2.24
CA PRO A 195 -24.24 3.02 2.73
C PRO A 195 -23.02 2.25 3.21
N PHE A 196 -21.89 2.34 2.48
CA PHE A 196 -20.66 1.65 2.86
C PHE A 196 -20.08 2.22 4.16
N HIS A 197 -20.05 3.55 4.30
CA HIS A 197 -19.52 4.23 5.48
C HIS A 197 -20.35 3.91 6.72
N LYS A 198 -21.69 3.92 6.60
CA LYS A 198 -22.59 3.47 7.68
C LYS A 198 -22.29 2.04 8.11
N ALA A 199 -22.10 1.12 7.17
CA ALA A 199 -21.79 -0.26 7.49
C ALA A 199 -20.45 -0.43 8.21
N VAL A 200 -19.43 0.38 7.87
CA VAL A 200 -18.16 0.39 8.61
C VAL A 200 -18.34 0.99 10.00
N LEU A 201 -18.95 2.18 10.10
CA LEU A 201 -19.16 2.88 11.38
C LEU A 201 -20.00 2.09 12.37
N ASN A 202 -20.95 1.31 11.89
CA ASN A 202 -21.77 0.41 12.70
C ASN A 202 -21.08 -0.92 13.06
N GLY A 203 -19.84 -1.15 12.61
CA GLY A 203 -19.14 -2.43 12.84
C GLY A 203 -19.72 -3.62 12.08
N GLU A 204 -20.46 -3.38 11.00
CA GLU A 204 -21.13 -4.43 10.24
C GLU A 204 -20.21 -5.18 9.26
N LEU A 205 -19.04 -4.63 8.95
CA LEU A 205 -18.05 -5.22 8.03
C LEU A 205 -16.88 -5.82 8.80
N PRO A 206 -16.31 -6.94 8.35
CA PRO A 206 -15.18 -7.57 9.03
C PRO A 206 -13.95 -6.64 9.01
N TYR A 207 -13.09 -6.74 10.01
CA TYR A 207 -11.75 -6.18 9.92
C TYR A 207 -10.96 -6.88 8.83
N SER A 208 -10.18 -6.13 8.06
CA SER A 208 -9.43 -6.68 6.94
C SER A 208 -8.12 -5.93 6.69
N ILE A 209 -7.22 -6.60 6.02
CA ILE A 209 -6.02 -6.07 5.40
C ILE A 209 -6.07 -6.36 3.91
N GLY A 210 -5.59 -5.46 3.09
CA GLY A 210 -5.57 -5.69 1.66
C GLY A 210 -4.69 -4.69 0.92
N GLY A 211 -4.58 -4.88 -0.37
CA GLY A 211 -3.74 -4.04 -1.24
C GLY A 211 -3.91 -4.42 -2.70
N GLY A 212 -3.12 -3.76 -3.53
CA GLY A 212 -2.95 -4.09 -4.93
C GLY A 212 -1.47 -4.29 -5.24
N ILE A 213 -1.15 -5.31 -6.02
CA ILE A 213 0.20 -5.54 -6.56
C ILE A 213 0.13 -5.28 -8.06
N GLY A 214 0.93 -4.34 -8.56
CA GLY A 214 0.98 -4.03 -9.99
C GLY A 214 1.48 -5.23 -10.79
N GLN A 215 0.74 -5.60 -11.87
CA GLN A 215 1.11 -6.71 -12.74
C GLN A 215 2.12 -6.27 -13.80
N SER A 216 2.01 -5.03 -14.27
CA SER A 216 2.85 -4.46 -15.35
C SER A 216 4.08 -3.69 -14.86
N ARG A 217 4.38 -3.76 -13.58
CA ARG A 217 5.51 -3.07 -12.94
C ARG A 217 6.62 -4.01 -12.55
#